data_b2418d2b35baa2fb718e64fa88b2809c
#
_entry.id   b2418d2b35baa2fb718e64fa88b2809c
#
_cell.length_a   1.000
_cell.length_b   1.000
_cell.length_c   1.000
_cell.angle_alpha   90.00
_cell.angle_beta   90.00
_cell.angle_gamma   90.00
#
_symmetry.space_group_name_H-M   'P 1'
#
loop_
_entity.id
_entity.type
_entity.pdbx_description
1 polymer ?
#
loop_
_entity_poly.entity_id
_entity_poly.type
_entity_poly.pdbx_seq_one_letter_code
_entity_poly.pdbx_strand_id
1 'polypeptide(L)'
;SMESSDSKKQDQTSETDENNQTAADKTQDQDVARDEENGFALRFTDALLKQKKEGENLIASPYSAWLPLAALVNGCSGATQEQLLKVIGEAGIDAETLNQTVKAVNAGLSQEERRKSYAEYGETFESPLKIANALFVQKDATVNQTFEQLFSDNYDGKLFSVDFSDPSA
;
A
#
# COMPACT_ATOMS: atom_id res chain seq x y z
N SER A 1 -1.24 -69.92 29.34
CA SER A 1 -0.38 -69.28 28.37
C SER A 1 -0.91 -67.94 28.03
N MET A 2 -0.23 -66.93 28.48
CA MET A 2 -0.53 -65.50 28.27
C MET A 2 0.20 -65.03 27.02
N GLU A 3 -0.48 -64.37 26.10
CA GLU A 3 0.12 -63.59 25.04
C GLU A 3 -0.31 -62.14 25.15
N SER A 4 0.71 -61.32 25.23
CA SER A 4 0.66 -59.89 25.34
C SER A 4 0.64 -59.30 23.93
N SER A 5 -0.37 -58.50 23.56
CA SER A 5 -0.42 -57.75 22.32
C SER A 5 0.06 -56.33 22.56
N ASP A 6 1.14 -56.01 21.92
CA ASP A 6 1.80 -54.70 21.93
C ASP A 6 1.13 -53.80 20.87
N SER A 7 0.62 -52.66 21.30
CA SER A 7 -0.11 -51.71 20.47
C SER A 7 0.81 -50.56 20.04
N LYS A 8 1.19 -50.55 18.77
CA LYS A 8 1.92 -49.40 18.16
C LYS A 8 0.99 -48.18 18.05
N LYS A 9 1.27 -47.15 18.83
CA LYS A 9 0.78 -45.81 18.58
C LYS A 9 1.63 -45.18 17.44
N GLN A 10 0.97 -44.87 16.36
CA GLN A 10 1.53 -44.06 15.29
C GLN A 10 1.42 -42.58 15.67
N ASP A 11 2.56 -41.93 15.59
CA ASP A 11 2.78 -40.51 15.80
C ASP A 11 2.24 -39.73 14.57
N GLN A 12 1.16 -38.98 14.76
CA GLN A 12 0.63 -38.02 13.78
C GLN A 12 0.54 -36.64 14.43
N THR A 13 1.66 -35.98 14.57
CA THR A 13 1.68 -34.55 14.90
C THR A 13 2.94 -33.93 14.35
N SER A 14 2.88 -33.32 13.14
CA SER A 14 3.87 -32.28 12.76
C SER A 14 3.55 -31.49 11.48
N GLU A 15 2.38 -31.63 10.82
CA GLU A 15 2.12 -30.87 9.57
C GLU A 15 1.12 -29.70 9.70
N THR A 16 0.48 -29.51 10.84
CA THR A 16 -0.55 -28.47 11.02
C THR A 16 0.00 -27.16 11.62
N ASP A 17 1.17 -27.17 12.26
CA ASP A 17 1.66 -25.99 12.97
C ASP A 17 2.43 -25.00 12.08
N GLU A 18 3.15 -25.46 11.05
CA GLU A 18 3.88 -24.53 10.15
C GLU A 18 2.96 -23.71 9.24
N ASN A 19 1.83 -24.25 8.83
CA ASN A 19 0.92 -23.54 7.93
C ASN A 19 0.04 -22.52 8.67
N ASN A 20 -0.14 -22.67 9.97
CA ASN A 20 -0.90 -21.73 10.80
C ASN A 20 -0.04 -20.56 11.25
N GLN A 21 1.28 -20.76 11.41
CA GLN A 21 2.23 -19.72 11.80
C GLN A 21 2.49 -18.73 10.66
N THR A 22 2.55 -19.20 9.40
CA THR A 22 2.72 -18.33 8.22
C THR A 22 1.50 -17.48 7.90
N ALA A 23 0.28 -17.95 8.18
CA ALA A 23 -0.94 -17.17 7.99
C ALA A 23 -1.12 -16.10 9.08
N ALA A 24 -0.80 -16.41 10.32
CA ALA A 24 -0.84 -15.46 11.44
C ALA A 24 0.22 -14.36 11.30
N ASP A 25 1.43 -14.70 10.84
CA ASP A 25 2.53 -13.75 10.61
C ASP A 25 2.17 -12.76 9.49
N LYS A 26 1.60 -13.24 8.38
CA LYS A 26 1.12 -12.37 7.28
C LYS A 26 -0.02 -11.45 7.69
N THR A 27 -0.90 -11.89 8.57
CA THR A 27 -2.01 -11.07 9.07
C THR A 27 -1.49 -9.99 10.01
N GLN A 28 -0.52 -10.30 10.85
CA GLN A 28 0.10 -9.37 11.79
C GLN A 28 0.89 -8.28 11.07
N ASP A 29 1.63 -8.62 10.01
CA ASP A 29 2.33 -7.63 9.17
C ASP A 29 1.37 -6.69 8.44
N GLN A 30 0.23 -7.19 7.96
CA GLN A 30 -0.79 -6.37 7.33
C GLN A 30 -1.51 -5.43 8.31
N ASP A 31 -1.74 -5.85 9.53
CA ASP A 31 -2.35 -5.02 10.56
C ASP A 31 -1.39 -3.94 11.05
N VAL A 32 -0.10 -4.23 11.19
CA VAL A 32 0.94 -3.24 11.52
C VAL A 32 1.08 -2.17 10.43
N ALA A 33 1.09 -2.56 9.17
CA ALA A 33 1.13 -1.62 8.04
C ALA A 33 -0.07 -0.66 8.03
N ARG A 34 -1.28 -1.15 8.31
CA ARG A 34 -2.50 -0.32 8.42
C ARG A 34 -2.43 0.68 9.58
N ASP A 35 -1.89 0.27 10.72
CA ASP A 35 -1.76 1.15 11.88
C ASP A 35 -0.73 2.27 11.64
N GLU A 36 0.34 2.00 10.91
CA GLU A 36 1.35 2.98 10.55
C GLU A 36 0.86 3.96 9.47
N GLU A 37 0.09 3.48 8.48
CA GLU A 37 -0.58 4.32 7.49
C GLU A 37 -1.56 5.29 8.15
N ASN A 38 -2.36 4.83 9.10
CA ASN A 38 -3.21 5.67 9.92
C ASN A 38 -2.39 6.69 10.73
N GLY A 39 -1.20 6.32 11.19
CA GLY A 39 -0.24 7.21 11.85
C GLY A 39 0.19 8.38 10.97
N PHE A 40 0.50 8.14 9.69
CA PHE A 40 0.79 9.21 8.72
C PHE A 40 -0.41 10.13 8.53
N ALA A 41 -1.60 9.57 8.32
CA ALA A 41 -2.82 10.34 8.10
C ALA A 41 -3.13 11.28 9.26
N LEU A 42 -2.96 10.81 10.49
CA LEU A 42 -3.16 11.62 11.70
C LEU A 42 -2.13 12.74 11.81
N ARG A 43 -0.83 12.46 11.62
CA ARG A 43 0.24 13.48 11.66
C ARG A 43 0.08 14.52 10.56
N PHE A 44 -0.26 14.10 9.35
CA PHE A 44 -0.51 14.98 8.20
C PHE A 44 -1.70 15.91 8.48
N THR A 45 -2.81 15.36 8.97
CA THR A 45 -4.01 16.14 9.30
C THR A 45 -3.74 17.12 10.43
N ASP A 46 -3.05 16.72 11.48
CA ASP A 46 -2.66 17.60 12.60
C ASP A 46 -1.77 18.75 12.12
N ALA A 47 -0.80 18.48 11.26
CA ALA A 47 0.06 19.51 10.67
C ALA A 47 -0.73 20.52 9.84
N LEU A 48 -1.71 20.09 9.06
CA LEU A 48 -2.58 20.98 8.29
C LEU A 48 -3.49 21.80 9.18
N LEU A 49 -4.08 21.19 10.23
CA LEU A 49 -4.93 21.89 11.18
C LEU A 49 -4.19 22.98 11.93
N LYS A 50 -2.91 22.77 12.26
CA LYS A 50 -2.05 23.78 12.91
C LYS A 50 -1.73 24.97 12.01
N GLN A 51 -1.76 24.80 10.70
CA GLN A 51 -1.51 25.86 9.72
C GLN A 51 -2.79 26.57 9.26
N LYS A 52 -3.95 25.98 9.53
CA LYS A 52 -5.25 26.52 9.14
C LYS A 52 -5.57 27.79 9.93
N LYS A 53 -6.00 28.84 9.25
CA LYS A 53 -6.50 30.06 9.90
C LYS A 53 -7.90 29.86 10.45
N GLU A 54 -8.23 30.65 11.45
CA GLU A 54 -9.58 30.64 12.03
C GLU A 54 -10.63 31.01 10.97
N GLY A 55 -11.75 30.27 10.92
CA GLY A 55 -12.83 30.48 9.95
C GLY A 55 -12.59 29.87 8.57
N GLU A 56 -11.41 29.31 8.28
CA GLU A 56 -11.17 28.62 7.00
C GLU A 56 -11.73 27.19 7.03
N ASN A 57 -12.22 26.72 5.89
CA ASN A 57 -12.53 25.31 5.68
C ASN A 57 -11.29 24.57 5.23
N LEU A 58 -11.11 23.33 5.70
CA LEU A 58 -10.03 22.44 5.32
C LEU A 58 -10.61 21.17 4.71
N ILE A 59 -10.21 20.87 3.48
CA ILE A 59 -10.46 19.59 2.82
C ILE A 59 -9.11 19.03 2.44
N ALA A 60 -8.79 17.83 2.90
CA ALA A 60 -7.53 17.17 2.60
C ALA A 60 -7.73 15.66 2.46
N SER A 61 -6.90 15.03 1.63
CA SER A 61 -6.82 13.58 1.49
C SER A 61 -5.41 13.15 1.90
N PRO A 62 -5.22 12.63 3.11
CA PRO A 62 -3.93 12.11 3.55
C PRO A 62 -3.41 11.00 2.64
N TYR A 63 -4.29 10.12 2.15
CA TYR A 63 -3.93 9.06 1.23
C TYR A 63 -3.37 9.59 -0.10
N SER A 64 -3.94 10.66 -0.64
CA SER A 64 -3.44 11.30 -1.87
C SER A 64 -2.07 11.97 -1.68
N ALA A 65 -1.70 12.33 -0.45
CA ALA A 65 -0.36 12.82 -0.12
C ALA A 65 0.63 11.68 0.14
N TRP A 66 0.16 10.61 0.79
CA TRP A 66 0.96 9.44 1.13
C TRP A 66 1.36 8.62 -0.11
N LEU A 67 0.43 8.41 -1.03
CA LEU A 67 0.60 7.51 -2.18
C LEU A 67 1.76 7.90 -3.12
N PRO A 68 1.97 9.18 -3.51
CA PRO A 68 3.14 9.59 -4.28
C PRO A 68 4.45 9.38 -3.53
N LEU A 69 4.46 9.60 -2.21
CA LEU A 69 5.65 9.36 -1.38
C LEU A 69 5.99 7.87 -1.31
N ALA A 70 4.99 7.01 -1.17
CA ALA A 70 5.16 5.56 -1.23
C ALA A 70 5.73 5.11 -2.59
N ALA A 71 5.25 5.68 -3.69
CA ALA A 71 5.80 5.41 -5.02
C ALA A 71 7.29 5.80 -5.12
N LEU A 72 7.68 6.96 -4.57
CA LEU A 72 9.05 7.45 -4.60
C LEU A 72 10.04 6.56 -3.83
N VAL A 73 9.58 5.76 -2.86
CA VAL A 73 10.43 4.75 -2.18
C VAL A 73 11.12 3.84 -3.18
N ASN A 74 10.45 3.50 -4.28
CA ASN A 74 10.99 2.63 -5.33
C ASN A 74 12.05 3.30 -6.21
N GLY A 75 12.12 4.64 -6.19
CA GLY A 75 13.17 5.42 -6.85
C GLY A 75 14.36 5.72 -5.95
N CYS A 76 14.33 5.30 -4.70
CA CYS A 76 15.35 5.55 -3.69
C CYS A 76 16.08 4.27 -3.29
N SER A 77 17.25 4.42 -2.66
CA SER A 77 18.01 3.32 -2.09
C SER A 77 18.77 3.75 -0.84
N GLY A 78 19.20 2.79 -0.01
CA GLY A 78 19.99 3.03 1.20
C GLY A 78 19.30 3.99 2.17
N ALA A 79 20.05 4.89 2.76
CA ALA A 79 19.56 5.81 3.80
C ALA A 79 18.39 6.68 3.35
N THR A 80 18.34 7.10 2.09
CA THR A 80 17.22 7.90 1.56
C THR A 80 15.92 7.10 1.55
N GLN A 81 15.98 5.84 1.13
CA GLN A 81 14.82 4.94 1.14
C GLN A 81 14.32 4.70 2.57
N GLU A 82 15.23 4.42 3.50
CA GLU A 82 14.89 4.21 4.92
C GLU A 82 14.24 5.45 5.55
N GLN A 83 14.78 6.64 5.26
CA GLN A 83 14.20 7.89 5.74
C GLN A 83 12.81 8.15 5.18
N LEU A 84 12.60 7.87 3.90
CA LEU A 84 11.30 8.05 3.26
C LEU A 84 10.27 7.07 3.83
N LEU A 85 10.63 5.80 3.99
CA LEU A 85 9.79 4.80 4.66
C LEU A 85 9.39 5.25 6.06
N LYS A 86 10.33 5.78 6.84
CA LYS A 86 10.04 6.32 8.16
C LYS A 86 9.06 7.51 8.12
N VAL A 87 9.20 8.40 7.14
CA VAL A 87 8.31 9.57 6.99
C VAL A 87 6.89 9.15 6.70
N ILE A 88 6.70 8.17 5.81
CA ILE A 88 5.36 7.68 5.45
C ILE A 88 4.77 6.69 6.47
N GLY A 89 5.51 6.35 7.53
CA GLY A 89 5.04 5.47 8.59
C GLY A 89 5.31 3.98 8.35
N GLU A 90 6.10 3.63 7.35
CA GLU A 90 6.36 2.26 6.90
C GLU A 90 7.80 1.81 7.25
N ALA A 91 8.30 2.25 8.40
CA ALA A 91 9.65 1.90 8.85
C ALA A 91 9.77 0.40 9.10
N GLY A 92 10.79 -0.23 8.49
CA GLY A 92 11.10 -1.64 8.70
C GLY A 92 10.49 -2.61 7.71
N ILE A 93 9.61 -2.16 6.81
CA ILE A 93 9.15 -2.97 5.68
C ILE A 93 10.03 -2.75 4.45
N ASP A 94 10.05 -3.70 3.53
CA ASP A 94 10.69 -3.54 2.24
C ASP A 94 9.76 -2.92 1.19
N ALA A 95 10.36 -2.41 0.10
CA ALA A 95 9.60 -1.76 -0.97
C ALA A 95 8.62 -2.72 -1.67
N GLU A 96 8.90 -4.00 -1.73
CA GLU A 96 8.01 -4.99 -2.34
C GLU A 96 6.74 -5.17 -1.52
N THR A 97 6.87 -5.30 -0.20
CA THR A 97 5.74 -5.38 0.73
C THR A 97 4.90 -4.13 0.67
N LEU A 98 5.53 -2.94 0.64
CA LEU A 98 4.84 -1.67 0.45
C LEU A 98 4.03 -1.64 -0.84
N ASN A 99 4.61 -2.07 -1.96
CA ASN A 99 3.94 -2.09 -3.26
C ASN A 99 2.72 -3.04 -3.27
N GLN A 100 2.85 -4.20 -2.65
CA GLN A 100 1.75 -5.15 -2.52
C GLN A 100 0.61 -4.58 -1.66
N THR A 101 0.94 -3.88 -0.59
CA THR A 101 -0.03 -3.19 0.26
C THR A 101 -0.77 -2.11 -0.51
N VAL A 102 -0.05 -1.23 -1.23
CA VAL A 102 -0.65 -0.19 -2.07
C VAL A 102 -1.59 -0.78 -3.11
N LYS A 103 -1.16 -1.84 -3.80
CA LYS A 103 -1.99 -2.51 -4.80
C LYS A 103 -3.27 -3.08 -4.20
N ALA A 104 -3.19 -3.69 -3.03
CA ALA A 104 -4.35 -4.23 -2.32
C ALA A 104 -5.32 -3.14 -1.85
N VAL A 105 -4.79 -2.03 -1.31
CA VAL A 105 -5.61 -0.89 -0.88
C VAL A 105 -6.30 -0.23 -2.09
N ASN A 106 -5.57 0.01 -3.19
CA ASN A 106 -6.14 0.58 -4.41
C ASN A 106 -7.23 -0.32 -4.99
N ALA A 107 -7.04 -1.63 -5.01
CA ALA A 107 -8.05 -2.59 -5.45
C ALA A 107 -9.29 -2.55 -4.56
N GLY A 108 -9.13 -2.47 -3.24
CA GLY A 108 -10.24 -2.36 -2.30
C GLY A 108 -10.99 -1.02 -2.37
N LEU A 109 -10.30 0.05 -2.73
CA LEU A 109 -10.90 1.38 -2.96
C LEU A 109 -11.51 1.49 -4.35
N SER A 110 -10.97 0.76 -5.34
CA SER A 110 -11.57 0.69 -6.68
C SER A 110 -12.89 -0.05 -6.58
N GLN A 111 -13.89 0.43 -7.30
CA GLN A 111 -15.25 -0.08 -7.17
C GLN A 111 -15.50 -1.43 -7.81
N GLU A 112 -14.50 -2.03 -8.42
CA GLU A 112 -14.66 -3.33 -9.05
C GLU A 112 -14.94 -4.42 -8.01
N GLU A 113 -14.27 -4.38 -6.87
CA GLU A 113 -14.57 -5.28 -5.76
C GLU A 113 -15.86 -4.93 -5.03
N ARG A 114 -16.17 -3.64 -4.87
CA ARG A 114 -17.47 -3.18 -4.37
C ARG A 114 -18.61 -3.58 -5.29
N ARG A 115 -18.45 -3.48 -6.60
CA ARG A 115 -19.43 -3.98 -7.57
C ARG A 115 -19.72 -5.46 -7.41
N LYS A 116 -18.68 -6.28 -7.23
CA LYS A 116 -18.84 -7.72 -7.02
C LYS A 116 -19.61 -7.99 -5.74
N SER A 117 -19.30 -7.27 -4.67
CA SER A 117 -19.95 -7.41 -3.36
C SER A 117 -21.41 -6.98 -3.38
N TYR A 118 -21.75 -5.86 -4.07
CA TYR A 118 -23.12 -5.35 -4.15
C TYR A 118 -23.95 -5.99 -5.26
N ALA A 119 -23.34 -6.54 -6.31
CA ALA A 119 -24.04 -7.27 -7.35
C ALA A 119 -24.75 -8.52 -6.80
N GLU A 120 -24.24 -9.09 -5.72
CA GLU A 120 -24.85 -10.21 -4.98
C GLU A 120 -26.17 -9.80 -4.31
N TYR A 121 -26.38 -8.50 -4.04
CA TYR A 121 -27.60 -7.93 -3.46
C TYR A 121 -28.51 -7.22 -4.48
N GLY A 122 -28.17 -7.30 -5.77
CA GLY A 122 -28.98 -6.70 -6.84
C GLY A 122 -28.88 -5.18 -6.97
N GLU A 123 -27.92 -4.55 -6.30
CA GLU A 123 -27.70 -3.10 -6.38
C GLU A 123 -26.66 -2.75 -7.45
N THR A 124 -26.95 -1.72 -8.26
CA THR A 124 -26.01 -1.16 -9.22
C THR A 124 -25.41 0.15 -8.69
N PHE A 125 -24.08 0.17 -8.59
CA PHE A 125 -23.33 1.37 -8.17
C PHE A 125 -22.84 2.13 -9.40
N GLU A 126 -23.33 3.37 -9.61
CA GLU A 126 -23.06 4.15 -10.83
C GLU A 126 -21.85 5.11 -10.72
N SER A 127 -21.29 5.33 -9.53
CA SER A 127 -20.21 6.31 -9.34
C SER A 127 -18.91 5.69 -8.89
N PRO A 128 -18.00 5.34 -9.79
CA PRO A 128 -16.70 4.75 -9.45
C PRO A 128 -15.74 5.78 -8.82
N LEU A 129 -15.17 5.43 -7.66
CA LEU A 129 -13.96 6.09 -7.20
C LEU A 129 -12.82 5.67 -8.14
N LYS A 130 -12.23 6.63 -8.82
CA LYS A 130 -11.04 6.42 -9.65
C LYS A 130 -9.85 7.05 -8.96
N ILE A 131 -8.82 6.27 -8.73
CA ILE A 131 -7.53 6.74 -8.26
C ILE A 131 -6.63 6.83 -9.48
N ALA A 132 -5.99 7.97 -9.68
CA ALA A 132 -5.03 8.18 -10.76
C ALA A 132 -3.83 8.95 -10.21
N ASN A 133 -2.64 8.49 -10.53
CA ASN A 133 -1.39 9.09 -10.13
C ASN A 133 -0.61 9.53 -11.36
N ALA A 134 0.01 10.71 -11.28
CA ALA A 134 0.85 11.23 -12.33
C ALA A 134 2.19 11.68 -11.73
N LEU A 135 3.26 11.32 -12.40
CA LEU A 135 4.61 11.82 -12.13
C LEU A 135 5.08 12.64 -13.34
N PHE A 136 5.38 13.90 -13.08
CA PHE A 136 5.91 14.79 -14.08
C PHE A 136 7.43 14.89 -13.90
N VAL A 137 8.17 14.61 -14.95
CA VAL A 137 9.64 14.69 -14.96
C VAL A 137 10.12 15.65 -16.01
N GLN A 138 11.26 16.30 -15.74
CA GLN A 138 11.90 17.17 -16.72
C GLN A 138 12.18 16.39 -18.01
N LYS A 139 11.92 17.00 -19.17
CA LYS A 139 12.02 16.35 -20.48
C LYS A 139 13.36 15.67 -20.78
N ASP A 140 14.44 16.18 -20.19
CA ASP A 140 15.79 15.67 -20.38
C ASP A 140 16.22 14.67 -19.27
N ALA A 141 15.32 14.39 -18.30
CA ALA A 141 15.59 13.43 -17.25
C ALA A 141 15.34 12.00 -17.75
N THR A 142 16.26 11.10 -17.41
CA THR A 142 16.12 9.68 -17.68
C THR A 142 15.49 9.00 -16.46
N VAL A 143 14.34 8.37 -16.65
CA VAL A 143 13.69 7.56 -15.62
C VAL A 143 13.99 6.09 -15.89
N ASN A 144 14.25 5.33 -14.82
CA ASN A 144 14.48 3.90 -14.95
C ASN A 144 13.18 3.20 -15.39
N GLN A 145 13.27 2.41 -16.45
CA GLN A 145 12.12 1.69 -17.02
C GLN A 145 11.47 0.74 -16.01
N THR A 146 12.25 0.13 -15.14
CA THR A 146 11.72 -0.74 -14.06
C THR A 146 10.86 0.06 -13.09
N PHE A 147 11.27 1.29 -12.74
CA PHE A 147 10.47 2.18 -11.91
C PHE A 147 9.17 2.61 -12.60
N GLU A 148 9.24 2.97 -13.88
CA GLU A 148 8.05 3.35 -14.66
C GLU A 148 7.02 2.21 -14.72
N GLN A 149 7.48 0.99 -15.00
CA GLN A 149 6.62 -0.19 -15.01
C GLN A 149 5.99 -0.46 -13.65
N LEU A 150 6.78 -0.40 -12.58
CA LEU A 150 6.32 -0.60 -11.21
C LEU A 150 5.29 0.46 -10.80
N PHE A 151 5.52 1.73 -11.18
CA PHE A 151 4.61 2.83 -10.91
C PHE A 151 3.26 2.64 -11.62
N SER A 152 3.29 2.15 -12.84
CA SER A 152 2.07 1.77 -13.58
C SER A 152 1.33 0.61 -12.91
N ASP A 153 2.05 -0.48 -12.59
CA ASP A 153 1.44 -1.76 -12.17
C ASP A 153 0.86 -1.75 -10.74
N ASN A 154 1.46 -0.96 -9.84
CA ASN A 154 1.06 -0.97 -8.43
C ASN A 154 0.36 0.32 -7.99
N TYR A 155 0.57 1.43 -8.70
CA TYR A 155 0.08 2.75 -8.29
C TYR A 155 -0.94 3.35 -9.27
N ASP A 156 -1.35 2.63 -10.32
CA ASP A 156 -2.14 3.18 -11.44
C ASP A 156 -1.53 4.48 -11.99
N GLY A 157 -0.20 4.55 -11.98
CA GLY A 157 0.57 5.75 -12.26
C GLY A 157 0.91 5.91 -13.73
N LYS A 158 0.98 7.17 -14.16
CA LYS A 158 1.50 7.55 -15.46
C LYS A 158 2.63 8.55 -15.31
N LEU A 159 3.64 8.40 -16.16
CA LEU A 159 4.78 9.30 -16.21
C LEU A 159 4.63 10.24 -17.42
N PHE A 160 4.84 11.53 -17.17
CA PHE A 160 4.78 12.58 -18.19
C PHE A 160 6.10 13.32 -18.24
N SER A 161 6.63 13.51 -19.45
CA SER A 161 7.80 14.33 -19.70
C SER A 161 7.37 15.75 -20.01
N VAL A 162 7.84 16.72 -19.25
CA VAL A 162 7.48 18.15 -19.39
C VAL A 162 8.72 19.02 -19.34
N ASP A 163 8.64 20.16 -19.97
CA ASP A 163 9.66 21.21 -19.85
C ASP A 163 9.28 22.19 -18.75
N PHE A 164 9.80 22.02 -17.56
CA PHE A 164 9.52 22.92 -16.44
C PHE A 164 10.08 24.35 -16.64
N SER A 165 10.88 24.58 -17.67
CA SER A 165 11.33 25.93 -18.04
C SER A 165 10.36 26.65 -18.96
N ASP A 166 9.39 25.96 -19.53
CA ASP A 166 8.33 26.53 -20.35
C ASP A 166 7.15 26.97 -19.47
N PRO A 167 6.84 28.28 -19.39
CA PRO A 167 5.73 28.76 -18.55
C PRO A 167 4.34 28.34 -19.06
N SER A 168 4.25 27.70 -20.21
CA SER A 168 3.02 27.16 -20.80
C SER A 168 2.86 25.65 -20.62
N ALA A 169 3.81 24.97 -19.96
CA ALA A 169 3.82 23.52 -19.75
C ALA A 169 2.76 23.05 -18.73
#